data_5bbe0da8ae5e10ea3fe1ef3db87fbbfd
#
_entry.id   5bbe0da8ae5e10ea3fe1ef3db87fbbfd
#
_cell.length_a   1.000
_cell.length_b   1.000
_cell.length_c   1.000
_cell.angle_alpha   90.00
_cell.angle_beta   90.00
_cell.angle_gamma   90.00
#
_symmetry.space_group_name_H-M   'P 1'
#
loop_
_entity.id
_entity.type
_entity.pdbx_description
1 polymer ?
#
loop_
_entity_poly.entity_id
_entity_poly.type
_entity_poly.pdbx_seq_one_letter_code
_entity_poly.pdbx_strand_id
1 'polypeptide(L)'
;VLFRSMSVLFGLYQPEEGEIHKDGKKVEIKDPNDANDLGIGMVHQHFKLIECFSVLDNIILGVETTKNGFLQKEGARKKVMALSEKYGLSVDPDAIIEDTTVGMQQRTEILKMLYRDNEILIFDEPTAVLTPQEIQELMQIMKNLAAEGKSILFITHKLGEIMQVADRCTVLRKGKCIGTVDIRDTNPEKLSAMMVGRDVNFVVEKEEAKPGEVVLDIKDMVVASKHHKNNAVNGVSLQVHRGEIVCIAGIDGNGQTEFVYGLSGLEPLKSGAITMNGKDITHMPIRERLTSGMSHIPEDRHKHGLVLDYSLEDNIVLQRYFEPQFTNKLGFLKRK
;
A
#
# COMPACT_ATOMS: atom_id res chain seq x y z
N VAL A 1 5.82 -0.43 14.96
CA VAL A 1 6.32 -1.45 15.92
C VAL A 1 6.11 -2.85 15.37
N LEU A 2 4.93 -3.19 14.84
CA LEU A 2 4.66 -4.51 14.22
C LEU A 2 5.63 -4.80 13.07
N PHE A 3 5.81 -3.86 12.17
CA PHE A 3 6.78 -3.93 11.08
C PHE A 3 8.20 -4.27 11.57
N ARG A 4 8.67 -3.66 12.67
CA ARG A 4 10.01 -3.92 13.20
C ARG A 4 10.17 -5.35 13.72
N SER A 5 9.17 -5.93 14.40
CA SER A 5 9.26 -7.28 14.93
C SER A 5 9.38 -8.32 13.81
N MET A 6 8.62 -8.16 12.71
CA MET A 6 8.75 -9.08 11.57
C MET A 6 10.05 -8.88 10.81
N SER A 7 10.50 -7.64 10.69
CA SER A 7 11.81 -7.34 10.10
C SER A 7 12.97 -7.92 10.92
N VAL A 8 12.82 -8.06 12.25
CA VAL A 8 13.79 -8.80 13.10
C VAL A 8 13.74 -10.29 12.79
N LEU A 9 12.54 -10.88 12.69
CA LEU A 9 12.38 -12.31 12.35
C LEU A 9 12.90 -12.65 10.95
N PHE A 10 12.88 -11.69 10.04
CA PHE A 10 13.43 -11.86 8.69
C PHE A 10 14.87 -11.36 8.53
N GLY A 11 15.55 -10.96 9.63
CA GLY A 11 16.97 -10.58 9.63
C GLY A 11 17.28 -9.20 9.06
N LEU A 12 16.27 -8.33 8.82
CA LEU A 12 16.48 -6.96 8.35
C LEU A 12 16.93 -6.01 9.46
N TYR A 13 16.61 -6.32 10.71
CA TYR A 13 17.05 -5.60 11.91
C TYR A 13 17.50 -6.57 12.96
N GLN A 14 18.50 -6.17 13.75
CA GLN A 14 18.94 -6.95 14.90
C GLN A 14 18.16 -6.50 16.15
N PRO A 15 17.69 -7.45 17.02
CA PRO A 15 17.12 -7.10 18.30
C PRO A 15 18.23 -6.61 19.26
N GLU A 16 17.95 -5.59 20.03
CA GLU A 16 18.85 -5.13 21.08
C GLU A 16 18.88 -6.14 22.25
N GLU A 17 17.73 -6.72 22.57
CA GLU A 17 17.54 -7.71 23.63
C GLU A 17 16.47 -8.74 23.21
N GLY A 18 16.53 -9.93 23.82
CA GLY A 18 15.59 -11.01 23.60
C GLY A 18 16.17 -12.19 22.85
N GLU A 19 15.37 -13.20 22.64
CA GLU A 19 15.77 -14.45 22.00
C GLU A 19 14.71 -14.90 20.99
N ILE A 20 15.16 -15.49 19.90
CA ILE A 20 14.31 -16.13 18.89
C ILE A 20 14.49 -17.65 19.06
N HIS A 21 13.38 -18.37 19.16
CA HIS A 21 13.39 -19.82 19.24
C HIS A 21 12.58 -20.39 18.08
N LYS A 22 13.17 -21.37 17.37
CA LYS A 22 12.49 -22.19 16.36
C LYS A 22 12.61 -23.66 16.78
N ASP A 23 11.48 -24.37 16.79
CA ASP A 23 11.42 -25.80 17.16
C ASP A 23 12.09 -26.09 18.53
N GLY A 24 11.87 -25.16 19.49
CA GLY A 24 12.42 -25.23 20.85
C GLY A 24 13.91 -24.94 20.98
N LYS A 25 14.60 -24.58 19.89
CA LYS A 25 16.02 -24.24 19.89
C LYS A 25 16.21 -22.73 19.69
N LYS A 26 17.12 -22.14 20.43
CA LYS A 26 17.54 -20.75 20.20
C LYS A 26 18.25 -20.65 18.85
N VAL A 27 17.82 -19.71 18.03
CA VAL A 27 18.39 -19.40 16.73
C VAL A 27 18.83 -17.95 16.67
N GLU A 28 19.86 -17.68 15.88
CA GLU A 28 20.35 -16.34 15.58
C GLU A 28 20.09 -16.05 14.10
N ILE A 29 19.46 -14.93 13.81
CA ILE A 29 19.11 -14.50 12.45
C ILE A 29 19.81 -13.18 12.21
N LYS A 30 20.89 -13.17 11.44
CA LYS A 30 21.72 -12.00 11.16
C LYS A 30 21.29 -11.27 9.91
N ASP A 31 20.81 -12.03 8.93
CA ASP A 31 20.39 -11.50 7.65
C ASP A 31 19.23 -12.33 7.06
N PRO A 32 18.62 -11.89 5.93
CA PRO A 32 17.55 -12.64 5.27
C PRO A 32 17.93 -14.04 4.77
N ASN A 33 19.21 -14.34 4.55
CA ASN A 33 19.62 -15.68 4.15
C ASN A 33 19.48 -16.65 5.31
N ASP A 34 19.94 -16.25 6.52
CA ASP A 34 19.74 -17.05 7.73
C ASP A 34 18.24 -17.33 7.98
N ALA A 35 17.37 -16.34 7.75
CA ALA A 35 15.92 -16.52 7.86
C ALA A 35 15.40 -17.55 6.85
N ASN A 36 15.82 -17.45 5.59
CA ASN A 36 15.44 -18.43 4.55
C ASN A 36 15.97 -19.83 4.85
N ASP A 37 17.20 -19.98 5.33
CA ASP A 37 17.80 -21.26 5.72
C ASP A 37 17.04 -21.90 6.89
N LEU A 38 16.46 -21.10 7.75
CA LEU A 38 15.53 -21.51 8.80
C LEU A 38 14.10 -21.76 8.29
N GLY A 39 13.83 -21.65 6.98
CA GLY A 39 12.52 -21.84 6.40
C GLY A 39 11.53 -20.70 6.71
N ILE A 40 12.01 -19.48 6.96
CA ILE A 40 11.20 -18.30 7.19
C ILE A 40 11.19 -17.44 5.92
N GLY A 41 10.02 -17.23 5.34
CA GLY A 41 9.80 -16.38 4.17
C GLY A 41 8.94 -15.18 4.51
N MET A 42 9.14 -14.05 3.80
CA MET A 42 8.38 -12.81 4.04
C MET A 42 7.93 -12.18 2.73
N VAL A 43 6.64 -11.83 2.68
CA VAL A 43 6.05 -10.92 1.69
C VAL A 43 5.99 -9.54 2.33
N HIS A 44 6.67 -8.57 1.72
CA HIS A 44 6.80 -7.21 2.24
C HIS A 44 5.61 -6.33 1.85
N GLN A 45 5.30 -5.33 2.66
CA GLN A 45 4.29 -4.30 2.39
C GLN A 45 4.56 -3.56 1.06
N HIS A 46 5.83 -3.25 0.78
CA HIS A 46 6.28 -2.75 -0.53
C HIS A 46 7.07 -3.85 -1.22
N PHE A 47 6.59 -4.31 -2.34
CA PHE A 47 7.19 -5.42 -3.08
C PHE A 47 8.68 -5.20 -3.32
N LYS A 48 9.45 -6.26 -3.10
CA LYS A 48 10.91 -6.27 -3.33
C LYS A 48 11.22 -6.99 -4.65
N LEU A 49 10.53 -6.54 -5.70
CA LEU A 49 10.72 -7.02 -7.07
C LEU A 49 11.62 -6.05 -7.84
N ILE A 50 12.40 -6.58 -8.77
CA ILE A 50 13.20 -5.80 -9.71
C ILE A 50 12.35 -5.54 -10.93
N GLU A 51 12.02 -4.29 -11.17
CA GLU A 51 11.04 -3.84 -12.18
C GLU A 51 11.41 -4.29 -13.60
N CYS A 52 12.69 -4.21 -14.00
CA CYS A 52 13.17 -4.59 -15.32
C CYS A 52 13.39 -6.11 -15.50
N PHE A 53 13.12 -6.95 -14.48
CA PHE A 53 13.23 -8.40 -14.56
C PHE A 53 11.88 -9.03 -14.88
N SER A 54 11.93 -10.25 -15.48
CA SER A 54 10.73 -11.05 -15.66
C SER A 54 10.20 -11.57 -14.30
N VAL A 55 8.95 -11.99 -14.28
CA VAL A 55 8.32 -12.70 -13.14
C VAL A 55 9.19 -13.88 -12.72
N LEU A 56 9.61 -14.72 -13.69
CA LEU A 56 10.45 -15.89 -13.42
C LEU A 56 11.79 -15.48 -12.79
N ASP A 57 12.47 -14.48 -13.36
CA ASP A 57 13.77 -14.04 -12.86
C ASP A 57 13.68 -13.47 -11.44
N ASN A 58 12.61 -12.76 -11.12
CA ASN A 58 12.36 -12.29 -9.75
C ASN A 58 12.12 -13.44 -8.76
N ILE A 59 11.42 -14.50 -9.17
CA ILE A 59 11.13 -15.65 -8.30
C ILE A 59 12.40 -16.42 -7.96
N ILE A 60 13.27 -16.63 -8.96
CA ILE A 60 14.48 -17.46 -8.78
C ILE A 60 15.68 -16.66 -8.26
N LEU A 61 15.60 -15.36 -8.20
CA LEU A 61 16.71 -14.48 -7.78
C LEU A 61 17.31 -14.90 -6.43
N GLY A 62 18.62 -15.18 -6.43
CA GLY A 62 19.36 -15.61 -5.25
C GLY A 62 19.24 -17.11 -4.91
N VAL A 63 18.52 -17.89 -5.75
CA VAL A 63 18.41 -19.37 -5.66
C VAL A 63 18.50 -20.00 -7.05
N GLU A 64 19.21 -19.35 -7.94
CA GLU A 64 19.35 -19.76 -9.33
C GLU A 64 20.12 -21.08 -9.44
N THR A 65 19.60 -21.97 -10.28
CA THR A 65 20.35 -23.19 -10.66
C THR A 65 21.23 -22.88 -11.85
N THR A 66 22.53 -23.14 -11.70
CA THR A 66 23.52 -22.97 -12.77
C THR A 66 24.15 -24.29 -13.17
N LYS A 67 24.47 -24.44 -14.45
CA LYS A 67 25.27 -25.55 -15.00
C LYS A 67 26.34 -25.01 -15.93
N ASN A 68 27.59 -25.34 -15.63
CA ASN A 68 28.75 -24.82 -16.39
C ASN A 68 28.79 -23.28 -16.52
N GLY A 69 28.35 -22.55 -15.50
CA GLY A 69 28.27 -21.07 -15.51
C GLY A 69 27.05 -20.49 -16.22
N PHE A 70 26.18 -21.32 -16.79
CA PHE A 70 24.94 -20.87 -17.44
C PHE A 70 23.71 -21.11 -16.58
N LEU A 71 22.82 -20.14 -16.54
CA LEU A 71 21.57 -20.19 -15.81
C LEU A 71 20.62 -21.23 -16.42
N GLN A 72 20.04 -22.09 -15.56
CA GLN A 72 19.10 -23.14 -15.99
C GLN A 72 17.67 -22.77 -15.61
N LYS A 73 16.96 -22.07 -16.51
CA LYS A 73 15.61 -21.56 -16.23
C LYS A 73 14.48 -22.59 -16.44
N GLU A 74 14.67 -23.61 -17.26
CA GLU A 74 13.60 -24.56 -17.62
C GLU A 74 13.03 -25.33 -16.44
N GLY A 75 13.89 -25.83 -15.54
CA GLY A 75 13.48 -26.53 -14.32
C GLY A 75 12.73 -25.59 -13.35
N ALA A 76 13.23 -24.39 -13.20
CA ALA A 76 12.61 -23.35 -12.39
C ALA A 76 11.23 -22.96 -12.93
N ARG A 77 11.12 -22.74 -14.24
CA ARG A 77 9.84 -22.45 -14.91
C ARG A 77 8.79 -23.51 -14.62
N LYS A 78 9.14 -24.80 -14.77
CA LYS A 78 8.23 -25.91 -14.46
C LYS A 78 7.76 -25.89 -13.02
N LYS A 79 8.67 -25.65 -12.07
CA LYS A 79 8.34 -25.56 -10.64
C LYS A 79 7.44 -24.37 -10.35
N VAL A 80 7.72 -23.20 -10.92
CA VAL A 80 6.90 -21.99 -10.76
C VAL A 80 5.49 -22.20 -11.32
N MET A 81 5.36 -22.79 -12.50
CA MET A 81 4.05 -23.06 -13.11
C MET A 81 3.25 -24.09 -12.30
N ALA A 82 3.90 -25.11 -11.78
CA ALA A 82 3.24 -26.09 -10.90
C ALA A 82 2.74 -25.45 -9.59
N LEU A 83 3.52 -24.55 -8.98
CA LEU A 83 3.09 -23.79 -7.81
C LEU A 83 1.94 -22.82 -8.14
N SER A 84 2.05 -22.11 -9.28
CA SER A 84 1.01 -21.21 -9.79
C SER A 84 -0.32 -21.93 -9.95
N GLU A 85 -0.33 -23.11 -10.58
CA GLU A 85 -1.53 -23.93 -10.77
C GLU A 85 -2.06 -24.46 -9.42
N LYS A 86 -1.18 -25.01 -8.59
CA LYS A 86 -1.54 -25.60 -7.29
C LYS A 86 -2.26 -24.62 -6.38
N TYR A 87 -1.81 -23.36 -6.32
CA TYR A 87 -2.34 -22.35 -5.40
C TYR A 87 -3.27 -21.33 -6.08
N GLY A 88 -3.55 -21.47 -7.37
CA GLY A 88 -4.38 -20.53 -8.12
C GLY A 88 -3.74 -19.13 -8.30
N LEU A 89 -2.40 -19.08 -8.22
CA LEU A 89 -1.60 -17.85 -8.36
C LEU A 89 -1.19 -17.64 -9.82
N SER A 90 -2.16 -17.39 -10.71
CA SER A 90 -1.89 -17.25 -12.15
C SER A 90 -0.94 -16.07 -12.44
N VAL A 91 0.20 -16.38 -13.07
CA VAL A 91 1.20 -15.42 -13.53
C VAL A 91 1.71 -15.80 -14.93
N ASP A 92 2.17 -14.81 -15.68
CA ASP A 92 2.98 -15.03 -16.89
C ASP A 92 4.46 -14.96 -16.49
N PRO A 93 5.22 -16.08 -16.58
CA PRO A 93 6.64 -16.12 -16.19
C PRO A 93 7.55 -15.18 -16.98
N ASP A 94 7.15 -14.81 -18.20
CA ASP A 94 7.94 -13.97 -19.10
C ASP A 94 7.57 -12.49 -19.03
N ALA A 95 6.46 -12.14 -18.36
CA ALA A 95 6.05 -10.76 -18.20
C ALA A 95 7.09 -9.97 -17.40
N ILE A 96 7.43 -8.77 -17.86
CA ILE A 96 8.31 -7.85 -17.15
C ILE A 96 7.53 -7.19 -16.01
N ILE A 97 8.10 -7.10 -14.82
CA ILE A 97 7.39 -6.65 -13.62
C ILE A 97 6.82 -5.23 -13.76
N GLU A 98 7.54 -4.29 -14.38
CA GLU A 98 7.04 -2.92 -14.60
C GLU A 98 5.78 -2.85 -15.45
N ASP A 99 5.54 -3.85 -16.30
CA ASP A 99 4.36 -3.94 -17.17
C ASP A 99 3.19 -4.70 -16.52
N THR A 100 3.37 -5.21 -15.29
CA THR A 100 2.38 -6.03 -14.60
C THR A 100 1.51 -5.22 -13.64
N THR A 101 0.30 -5.73 -13.39
CA THR A 101 -0.59 -5.17 -12.38
C THR A 101 -0.07 -5.44 -10.96
N VAL A 102 -0.50 -4.62 -10.00
CA VAL A 102 -0.15 -4.78 -8.57
C VAL A 102 -0.54 -6.16 -8.06
N GLY A 103 -1.70 -6.70 -8.46
CA GLY A 103 -2.13 -8.05 -8.10
C GLY A 103 -1.18 -9.13 -8.64
N MET A 104 -0.64 -8.97 -9.87
CA MET A 104 0.35 -9.91 -10.42
C MET A 104 1.70 -9.79 -9.69
N GLN A 105 2.13 -8.59 -9.33
CA GLN A 105 3.33 -8.38 -8.52
C GLN A 105 3.22 -9.09 -7.17
N GLN A 106 2.07 -9.00 -6.52
CA GLN A 106 1.84 -9.69 -5.27
C GLN A 106 1.86 -11.22 -5.43
N ARG A 107 1.21 -11.76 -6.46
CA ARG A 107 1.28 -13.20 -6.76
C ARG A 107 2.71 -13.65 -7.00
N THR A 108 3.52 -12.81 -7.66
CA THR A 108 4.96 -13.06 -7.87
C THR A 108 5.73 -13.11 -6.54
N GLU A 109 5.49 -12.21 -5.60
CA GLU A 109 6.12 -12.22 -4.26
C GLU A 109 5.72 -13.48 -3.46
N ILE A 110 4.46 -13.89 -3.53
CA ILE A 110 3.99 -15.11 -2.87
C ILE A 110 4.65 -16.35 -3.51
N LEU A 111 4.70 -16.42 -4.84
CA LEU A 111 5.36 -17.51 -5.56
C LEU A 111 6.87 -17.58 -5.26
N LYS A 112 7.53 -16.43 -5.15
CA LYS A 112 8.95 -16.31 -4.75
C LYS A 112 9.19 -16.93 -3.38
N MET A 113 8.34 -16.66 -2.41
CA MET A 113 8.39 -17.24 -1.07
C MET A 113 8.11 -18.76 -1.11
N LEU A 114 7.09 -19.19 -1.86
CA LEU A 114 6.71 -20.62 -2.00
C LEU A 114 7.76 -21.41 -2.78
N TYR A 115 8.44 -20.81 -3.76
CA TYR A 115 9.49 -21.45 -4.53
C TYR A 115 10.68 -21.91 -3.67
N ARG A 116 10.96 -21.17 -2.57
CA ARG A 116 12.00 -21.47 -1.58
C ARG A 116 11.59 -22.53 -0.56
N ASP A 117 10.34 -23.02 -0.64
CA ASP A 117 9.76 -24.04 0.25
C ASP A 117 9.78 -23.68 1.75
N ASN A 118 9.60 -22.40 2.05
CA ASN A 118 9.56 -21.92 3.42
C ASN A 118 8.40 -22.55 4.21
N GLU A 119 8.62 -22.81 5.51
CA GLU A 119 7.65 -23.38 6.45
C GLU A 119 6.87 -22.31 7.21
N ILE A 120 7.52 -21.19 7.53
CA ILE A 120 6.96 -20.05 8.25
C ILE A 120 6.85 -18.89 7.26
N LEU A 121 5.62 -18.44 7.04
CA LEU A 121 5.29 -17.44 6.02
C LEU A 121 4.83 -16.16 6.72
N ILE A 122 5.54 -15.06 6.49
CA ILE A 122 5.22 -13.75 7.06
C ILE A 122 4.57 -12.89 5.97
N PHE A 123 3.36 -12.39 6.23
CA PHE A 123 2.65 -11.46 5.36
C PHE A 123 2.49 -10.12 6.09
N ASP A 124 3.14 -9.08 5.57
CA ASP A 124 3.10 -7.73 6.14
C ASP A 124 2.19 -6.81 5.33
N GLU A 125 0.98 -6.55 5.85
CA GLU A 125 -0.10 -5.78 5.23
C GLU A 125 -0.36 -6.12 3.75
N PRO A 126 -0.51 -7.40 3.39
CA PRO A 126 -0.51 -7.84 1.99
C PRO A 126 -1.77 -7.42 1.22
N THR A 127 -2.75 -6.83 1.87
CA THR A 127 -4.05 -6.46 1.27
C THR A 127 -4.21 -4.97 1.03
N ALA A 128 -3.15 -4.17 1.25
CA ALA A 128 -3.22 -2.71 1.22
C ALA A 128 -3.67 -2.15 -0.14
N VAL A 129 -3.29 -2.83 -1.23
CA VAL A 129 -3.47 -2.36 -2.62
C VAL A 129 -4.34 -3.31 -3.46
N LEU A 130 -4.98 -4.30 -2.82
CA LEU A 130 -5.79 -5.31 -3.49
C LEU A 130 -7.26 -4.93 -3.59
N THR A 131 -7.88 -5.41 -4.66
CA THR A 131 -9.34 -5.37 -4.81
C THR A 131 -10.02 -6.33 -3.81
N PRO A 132 -11.30 -6.13 -3.47
CA PRO A 132 -12.03 -7.04 -2.58
C PRO A 132 -12.00 -8.50 -3.03
N GLN A 133 -12.04 -8.78 -4.34
CA GLN A 133 -11.93 -10.12 -4.89
C GLN A 133 -10.57 -10.74 -4.64
N GLU A 134 -9.49 -10.02 -4.92
CA GLU A 134 -8.12 -10.47 -4.69
C GLU A 134 -7.84 -10.69 -3.19
N ILE A 135 -8.45 -9.88 -2.30
CA ILE A 135 -8.37 -10.11 -0.85
C ILE A 135 -8.98 -11.46 -0.48
N GLN A 136 -10.16 -11.80 -1.01
CA GLN A 136 -10.80 -13.09 -0.74
C GLN A 136 -9.97 -14.28 -1.28
N GLU A 137 -9.40 -14.13 -2.47
CA GLU A 137 -8.47 -15.12 -3.04
C GLU A 137 -7.25 -15.31 -2.13
N LEU A 138 -6.62 -14.22 -1.67
CA LEU A 138 -5.48 -14.29 -0.76
C LEU A 138 -5.82 -14.95 0.56
N MET A 139 -6.97 -14.59 1.17
CA MET A 139 -7.44 -15.24 2.41
C MET A 139 -7.63 -16.76 2.21
N GLN A 140 -8.15 -17.16 1.07
CA GLN A 140 -8.31 -18.59 0.75
C GLN A 140 -6.96 -19.29 0.54
N ILE A 141 -6.01 -18.64 -0.12
CA ILE A 141 -4.63 -19.17 -0.30
C ILE A 141 -3.97 -19.37 1.08
N MET A 142 -4.09 -18.41 1.98
CA MET A 142 -3.53 -18.52 3.34
C MET A 142 -4.15 -19.70 4.10
N LYS A 143 -5.46 -19.91 4.03
CA LYS A 143 -6.13 -21.06 4.63
C LYS A 143 -5.63 -22.38 4.04
N ASN A 144 -5.45 -22.46 2.73
CA ASN A 144 -4.95 -23.66 2.07
C ASN A 144 -3.50 -23.97 2.51
N LEU A 145 -2.65 -22.96 2.57
CA LEU A 145 -1.26 -23.09 3.05
C LEU A 145 -1.20 -23.56 4.52
N ALA A 146 -2.06 -23.01 5.39
CA ALA A 146 -2.17 -23.44 6.77
C ALA A 146 -2.65 -24.89 6.89
N ALA A 147 -3.61 -25.30 6.06
CA ALA A 147 -4.10 -26.70 5.98
C ALA A 147 -3.02 -27.67 5.49
N GLU A 148 -2.04 -27.21 4.70
CA GLU A 148 -0.85 -27.99 4.29
C GLU A 148 0.25 -28.03 5.37
N GLY A 149 0.02 -27.44 6.54
CA GLY A 149 0.96 -27.44 7.67
C GLY A 149 1.93 -26.26 7.69
N LYS A 150 1.79 -25.26 6.80
CA LYS A 150 2.59 -24.04 6.88
C LYS A 150 2.12 -23.16 8.05
N SER A 151 3.03 -22.53 8.75
CA SER A 151 2.73 -21.57 9.80
C SER A 151 2.69 -20.15 9.22
N ILE A 152 1.62 -19.40 9.50
CA ILE A 152 1.42 -18.08 8.91
C ILE A 152 1.44 -17.02 10.00
N LEU A 153 2.29 -16.00 9.85
CA LEU A 153 2.28 -14.76 10.60
C LEU A 153 1.73 -13.66 9.70
N PHE A 154 0.54 -13.18 10.02
CA PHE A 154 -0.17 -12.20 9.21
C PHE A 154 -0.32 -10.88 9.97
N ILE A 155 0.21 -9.79 9.41
CA ILE A 155 0.08 -8.45 9.97
C ILE A 155 -0.97 -7.69 9.19
N THR A 156 -1.95 -7.18 9.89
CA THR A 156 -2.97 -6.28 9.32
C THR A 156 -3.58 -5.41 10.42
N HIS A 157 -4.11 -4.27 10.03
CA HIS A 157 -4.94 -3.43 10.88
C HIS A 157 -6.44 -3.55 10.52
N LYS A 158 -6.79 -4.40 9.54
CA LYS A 158 -8.15 -4.62 9.06
C LYS A 158 -8.79 -5.78 9.84
N LEU A 159 -9.64 -5.44 10.79
CA LEU A 159 -10.26 -6.41 11.70
C LEU A 159 -11.06 -7.50 11.00
N GLY A 160 -11.74 -7.17 9.89
CA GLY A 160 -12.48 -8.14 9.08
C GLY A 160 -11.60 -9.27 8.52
N GLU A 161 -10.37 -8.96 8.11
CA GLU A 161 -9.41 -9.95 7.63
C GLU A 161 -8.94 -10.87 8.75
N ILE A 162 -8.65 -10.29 9.94
CA ILE A 162 -8.25 -11.04 11.14
C ILE A 162 -9.33 -12.06 11.50
N MET A 163 -10.58 -11.60 11.60
CA MET A 163 -11.72 -12.46 11.95
C MET A 163 -11.98 -13.57 10.93
N GLN A 164 -11.59 -13.36 9.68
CA GLN A 164 -11.83 -14.29 8.59
C GLN A 164 -10.80 -15.41 8.52
N VAL A 165 -9.52 -15.15 8.81
CA VAL A 165 -8.42 -16.07 8.49
C VAL A 165 -7.60 -16.51 9.69
N ALA A 166 -7.51 -15.71 10.75
CA ALA A 166 -6.62 -16.00 11.87
C ALA A 166 -7.24 -16.96 12.89
N ASP A 167 -6.40 -17.79 13.53
CA ASP A 167 -6.79 -18.59 14.69
C ASP A 167 -6.61 -17.79 15.98
N ARG A 168 -5.52 -17.02 16.09
CA ARG A 168 -5.17 -16.21 17.24
C ARG A 168 -4.72 -14.82 16.81
N CYS A 169 -4.99 -13.80 17.61
CA CYS A 169 -4.53 -12.45 17.38
C CYS A 169 -3.72 -11.94 18.58
N THR A 170 -2.48 -11.52 18.32
CA THR A 170 -1.64 -10.82 19.30
C THR A 170 -1.70 -9.33 19.01
N VAL A 171 -2.19 -8.55 19.96
CA VAL A 171 -2.30 -7.10 19.84
C VAL A 171 -1.06 -6.43 20.38
N LEU A 172 -0.41 -5.62 19.52
CA LEU A 172 0.71 -4.76 19.89
C LEU A 172 0.28 -3.29 19.91
N ARG A 173 0.62 -2.56 20.96
CA ARG A 173 0.33 -1.14 21.08
C ARG A 173 1.50 -0.40 21.72
N LYS A 174 1.99 0.67 21.07
CA LYS A 174 3.13 1.48 21.54
C LYS A 174 4.36 0.64 21.93
N GLY A 175 4.66 -0.42 21.16
CA GLY A 175 5.80 -1.29 21.40
C GLY A 175 5.57 -2.41 22.42
N LYS A 176 4.43 -2.47 23.06
CA LYS A 176 4.13 -3.48 24.08
C LYS A 176 3.12 -4.50 23.56
N CYS A 177 3.30 -5.76 23.93
CA CYS A 177 2.28 -6.79 23.77
C CYS A 177 1.17 -6.52 24.79
N ILE A 178 -0.05 -6.28 24.30
CA ILE A 178 -1.22 -6.03 25.14
C ILE A 178 -1.88 -7.34 25.56
N GLY A 179 -1.81 -8.35 24.69
CA GLY A 179 -2.33 -9.67 24.94
C GLY A 179 -2.52 -10.46 23.65
N THR A 180 -2.70 -11.77 23.82
CA THR A 180 -3.06 -12.70 22.73
C THR A 180 -4.44 -13.26 23.02
N VAL A 181 -5.30 -13.30 22.03
CA VAL A 181 -6.67 -13.79 22.14
C VAL A 181 -6.95 -14.80 21.01
N ASP A 182 -7.75 -15.80 21.31
CA ASP A 182 -8.33 -16.68 20.29
C ASP A 182 -9.43 -15.92 19.54
N ILE A 183 -9.47 -16.08 18.21
CA ILE A 183 -10.46 -15.38 17.39
C ILE A 183 -11.88 -15.83 17.71
N ARG A 184 -12.07 -17.07 18.15
CA ARG A 184 -13.37 -17.62 18.55
C ARG A 184 -13.95 -16.95 19.81
N ASP A 185 -13.08 -16.36 20.65
CA ASP A 185 -13.45 -15.77 21.94
C ASP A 185 -13.46 -14.22 21.92
N THR A 186 -13.30 -13.63 20.74
CA THR A 186 -13.21 -12.19 20.58
C THR A 186 -14.14 -11.67 19.47
N ASN A 187 -14.19 -10.37 19.32
CA ASN A 187 -14.94 -9.68 18.26
C ASN A 187 -14.17 -8.41 17.84
N PRO A 188 -14.56 -7.76 16.71
CA PRO A 188 -13.90 -6.55 16.23
C PRO A 188 -13.83 -5.43 17.26
N GLU A 189 -14.88 -5.25 18.07
CA GLU A 189 -14.96 -4.20 19.10
C GLU A 189 -13.90 -4.40 20.18
N LYS A 190 -13.77 -5.62 20.71
CA LYS A 190 -12.76 -5.96 21.72
C LYS A 190 -11.34 -5.80 21.16
N LEU A 191 -11.08 -6.29 19.94
CA LEU A 191 -9.78 -6.14 19.29
C LEU A 191 -9.43 -4.65 19.08
N SER A 192 -10.40 -3.85 18.64
CA SER A 192 -10.22 -2.41 18.46
C SER A 192 -9.91 -1.71 19.79
N ALA A 193 -10.64 -2.03 20.86
CA ALA A 193 -10.39 -1.49 22.20
C ALA A 193 -8.98 -1.83 22.69
N MET A 194 -8.50 -3.07 22.46
CA MET A 194 -7.12 -3.45 22.76
C MET A 194 -6.09 -2.65 21.95
N MET A 195 -6.32 -2.45 20.64
CA MET A 195 -5.43 -1.71 19.73
C MET A 195 -5.35 -0.23 20.12
N VAL A 196 -6.48 0.42 20.36
CA VAL A 196 -6.57 1.86 20.63
C VAL A 196 -6.35 2.17 22.11
N GLY A 197 -6.79 1.29 23.01
CA GLY A 197 -6.68 1.42 24.46
C GLY A 197 -7.82 2.17 25.12
N ARG A 198 -8.91 2.34 24.39
CA ARG A 198 -10.20 2.86 24.85
C ARG A 198 -11.30 2.22 24.01
N ASP A 199 -12.51 2.28 24.48
CA ASP A 199 -13.66 1.88 23.68
C ASP A 199 -13.76 2.74 22.43
N VAL A 200 -13.99 2.08 21.29
CA VAL A 200 -14.11 2.71 19.99
C VAL A 200 -15.55 2.55 19.52
N ASN A 201 -16.20 3.68 19.30
CA ASN A 201 -17.49 3.68 18.61
C ASN A 201 -17.22 3.69 17.09
N PHE A 202 -17.65 2.64 16.38
CA PHE A 202 -17.56 2.54 14.92
C PHE A 202 -18.66 3.30 14.19
N VAL A 203 -19.68 3.74 14.92
CA VAL A 203 -20.77 4.54 14.36
C VAL A 203 -20.40 6.01 14.50
N VAL A 204 -20.21 6.67 13.37
CA VAL A 204 -20.06 8.12 13.32
C VAL A 204 -21.45 8.72 13.40
N GLU A 205 -21.78 9.34 14.53
CA GLU A 205 -22.99 10.15 14.63
C GLU A 205 -22.83 11.35 13.70
N LYS A 206 -23.65 11.40 12.69
CA LYS A 206 -23.64 12.43 11.66
C LYS A 206 -25.05 13.01 11.52
N GLU A 207 -25.15 14.33 11.64
CA GLU A 207 -26.39 15.03 11.28
C GLU A 207 -26.66 14.89 9.79
N GLU A 208 -27.92 15.04 9.41
CA GLU A 208 -28.32 15.06 8.01
C GLU A 208 -27.59 16.20 7.28
N ALA A 209 -27.01 15.86 6.11
CA ALA A 209 -26.26 16.83 5.32
C ALA A 209 -27.19 17.96 4.85
N LYS A 210 -26.73 19.21 5.00
CA LYS A 210 -27.40 20.41 4.50
C LYS A 210 -26.47 21.10 3.50
N PRO A 211 -26.35 20.58 2.26
CA PRO A 211 -25.45 21.15 1.24
C PRO A 211 -25.86 22.61 0.95
N GLY A 212 -24.87 23.49 0.91
CA GLY A 212 -25.07 24.88 0.55
C GLY A 212 -24.97 25.13 -0.96
N GLU A 213 -24.46 26.26 -1.34
CA GLU A 213 -24.17 26.64 -2.73
C GLU A 213 -23.10 25.76 -3.38
N VAL A 214 -23.08 25.67 -4.71
CA VAL A 214 -22.04 24.97 -5.46
C VAL A 214 -20.72 25.73 -5.31
N VAL A 215 -19.71 25.08 -4.76
CA VAL A 215 -18.35 25.65 -4.57
C VAL A 215 -17.36 25.13 -5.60
N LEU A 216 -17.59 23.95 -6.18
CA LEU A 216 -16.80 23.38 -7.26
C LEU A 216 -17.75 22.81 -8.32
N ASP A 217 -17.57 23.23 -9.56
CA ASP A 217 -18.33 22.74 -10.72
C ASP A 217 -17.34 22.30 -11.80
N ILE A 218 -17.38 21.04 -12.13
CA ILE A 218 -16.56 20.39 -13.15
C ILE A 218 -17.47 19.96 -14.28
N LYS A 219 -17.15 20.36 -15.51
CA LYS A 219 -17.95 20.05 -16.71
C LYS A 219 -17.10 19.37 -17.75
N ASP A 220 -17.55 18.19 -18.18
CA ASP A 220 -17.02 17.42 -19.31
C ASP A 220 -15.47 17.31 -19.30
N MET A 221 -14.92 17.10 -18.11
CA MET A 221 -13.48 17.06 -17.89
C MET A 221 -12.86 15.86 -18.59
N VAL A 222 -11.85 16.11 -19.41
CA VAL A 222 -11.08 15.10 -20.13
C VAL A 222 -9.60 15.29 -19.81
N VAL A 223 -8.94 14.19 -19.36
CA VAL A 223 -7.50 14.14 -19.12
C VAL A 223 -6.90 12.98 -19.90
N ALA A 224 -5.78 13.22 -20.60
CA ALA A 224 -5.08 12.18 -21.35
C ALA A 224 -4.43 11.16 -20.43
N SER A 225 -4.36 9.90 -20.84
CA SER A 225 -3.52 8.90 -20.17
C SER A 225 -2.06 9.08 -20.58
N LYS A 226 -1.13 8.87 -19.64
CA LYS A 226 0.32 8.81 -19.93
C LYS A 226 0.77 7.45 -20.45
N HIS A 227 0.01 6.40 -20.13
CA HIS A 227 0.37 5.01 -20.40
C HIS A 227 -0.38 4.40 -21.59
N HIS A 228 -1.54 4.97 -21.95
CA HIS A 228 -2.40 4.45 -23.01
C HIS A 228 -2.80 5.53 -24.01
N LYS A 229 -3.17 5.11 -25.23
CA LYS A 229 -3.65 6.03 -26.29
C LYS A 229 -5.00 6.66 -25.97
N ASN A 230 -5.76 6.09 -25.05
CA ASN A 230 -7.08 6.57 -24.63
C ASN A 230 -6.96 7.64 -23.55
N ASN A 231 -8.05 8.37 -23.32
CA ASN A 231 -8.11 9.30 -22.17
C ASN A 231 -8.24 8.50 -20.88
N ALA A 232 -7.56 8.94 -19.83
CA ALA A 232 -7.71 8.38 -18.47
C ALA A 232 -9.00 8.87 -17.81
N VAL A 233 -9.36 10.14 -18.06
CA VAL A 233 -10.64 10.75 -17.66
C VAL A 233 -11.35 11.17 -18.95
N ASN A 234 -12.62 10.79 -19.09
CA ASN A 234 -13.35 10.98 -20.33
C ASN A 234 -14.74 11.56 -20.11
N GLY A 235 -14.86 12.89 -20.07
CA GLY A 235 -16.13 13.61 -19.97
C GLY A 235 -16.76 13.57 -18.57
N VAL A 236 -15.97 13.64 -17.50
CA VAL A 236 -16.49 13.62 -16.14
C VAL A 236 -17.04 14.99 -15.76
N SER A 237 -18.29 15.00 -15.30
CA SER A 237 -18.97 16.17 -14.74
C SER A 237 -19.35 15.90 -13.30
N LEU A 238 -19.08 16.85 -12.39
CA LEU A 238 -19.27 16.71 -10.96
C LEU A 238 -19.47 18.09 -10.32
N GLN A 239 -20.40 18.18 -9.37
CA GLN A 239 -20.56 19.36 -8.52
C GLN A 239 -20.30 19.01 -7.06
N VAL A 240 -19.67 19.92 -6.33
CA VAL A 240 -19.47 19.83 -4.88
C VAL A 240 -20.05 21.07 -4.24
N HIS A 241 -20.89 20.87 -3.24
CA HIS A 241 -21.55 21.94 -2.49
C HIS A 241 -20.79 22.29 -1.22
N ARG A 242 -20.99 23.48 -0.73
CA ARG A 242 -20.45 23.92 0.57
C ARG A 242 -20.95 23.01 1.70
N GLY A 243 -20.01 22.51 2.51
CA GLY A 243 -20.33 21.62 3.63
C GLY A 243 -20.64 20.18 3.22
N GLU A 244 -20.43 19.83 1.95
CA GLU A 244 -20.63 18.48 1.41
C GLU A 244 -19.32 17.67 1.43
N ILE A 245 -19.43 16.36 1.62
CA ILE A 245 -18.34 15.39 1.40
C ILE A 245 -18.74 14.52 0.22
N VAL A 246 -18.03 14.67 -0.90
CA VAL A 246 -18.23 13.85 -2.10
C VAL A 246 -17.13 12.78 -2.16
N CYS A 247 -17.54 11.53 -2.28
CA CYS A 247 -16.63 10.39 -2.41
C CYS A 247 -16.56 9.94 -3.88
N ILE A 248 -15.35 9.81 -4.42
CA ILE A 248 -15.09 9.22 -5.74
C ILE A 248 -14.57 7.81 -5.49
N ALA A 249 -15.38 6.80 -5.80
CA ALA A 249 -15.03 5.40 -5.61
C ALA A 249 -14.58 4.77 -6.94
N GLY A 250 -13.59 3.88 -6.87
CA GLY A 250 -13.11 3.12 -8.01
C GLY A 250 -11.93 2.22 -7.60
N ILE A 251 -11.63 1.24 -8.44
CA ILE A 251 -10.40 0.43 -8.28
C ILE A 251 -9.22 1.17 -8.90
N ASP A 252 -8.01 0.80 -8.48
CA ASP A 252 -6.78 1.38 -9.01
C ASP A 252 -6.72 1.29 -10.54
N GLY A 253 -6.15 2.34 -11.18
CA GLY A 253 -6.05 2.43 -12.63
C GLY A 253 -7.30 2.94 -13.37
N ASN A 254 -8.40 3.28 -12.67
CA ASN A 254 -9.63 3.79 -13.30
C ASN A 254 -9.65 5.31 -13.54
N GLY A 255 -8.51 5.99 -13.40
CA GLY A 255 -8.37 7.41 -13.73
C GLY A 255 -8.58 8.37 -12.56
N GLN A 256 -8.72 7.90 -11.32
CA GLN A 256 -8.89 8.75 -10.13
C GLN A 256 -7.69 9.68 -9.94
N THR A 257 -6.48 9.17 -10.11
CA THR A 257 -5.23 9.93 -9.99
C THR A 257 -5.18 11.03 -11.03
N GLU A 258 -5.46 10.72 -12.30
CA GLU A 258 -5.48 11.69 -13.39
C GLU A 258 -6.60 12.72 -13.22
N PHE A 259 -7.75 12.32 -12.69
CA PHE A 259 -8.83 13.23 -12.35
C PHE A 259 -8.37 14.27 -11.31
N VAL A 260 -7.76 13.81 -10.21
CA VAL A 260 -7.25 14.70 -9.15
C VAL A 260 -6.11 15.57 -9.66
N TYR A 261 -5.22 15.05 -10.52
CA TYR A 261 -4.13 15.82 -11.11
C TYR A 261 -4.64 16.89 -12.07
N GLY A 262 -5.65 16.59 -12.89
CA GLY A 262 -6.32 17.58 -13.74
C GLY A 262 -7.01 18.67 -12.90
N LEU A 263 -7.71 18.27 -11.83
CA LEU A 263 -8.37 19.18 -10.91
C LEU A 263 -7.37 20.09 -10.17
N SER A 264 -6.26 19.56 -9.71
CA SER A 264 -5.21 20.32 -9.00
C SER A 264 -4.30 21.14 -9.95
N GLY A 265 -4.33 20.86 -11.25
CA GLY A 265 -3.49 21.51 -12.27
C GLY A 265 -2.10 20.89 -12.43
N LEU A 266 -1.87 19.70 -11.87
CA LEU A 266 -0.66 18.89 -12.08
C LEU A 266 -0.60 18.29 -13.48
N GLU A 267 -1.77 18.00 -14.08
CA GLU A 267 -1.92 17.57 -15.46
C GLU A 267 -2.83 18.56 -16.22
N PRO A 268 -2.50 18.87 -17.50
CA PRO A 268 -3.35 19.73 -18.28
C PRO A 268 -4.65 19.00 -18.70
N LEU A 269 -5.76 19.72 -18.72
CA LEU A 269 -6.99 19.24 -19.30
C LEU A 269 -6.88 19.21 -20.83
N LYS A 270 -7.36 18.13 -21.43
CA LYS A 270 -7.54 18.04 -22.90
C LYS A 270 -8.79 18.81 -23.33
N SER A 271 -9.84 18.75 -22.53
CA SER A 271 -11.07 19.54 -22.68
C SER A 271 -11.85 19.57 -21.37
N GLY A 272 -12.93 20.35 -21.32
CA GLY A 272 -13.76 20.56 -20.15
C GLY A 272 -13.49 21.89 -19.46
N ALA A 273 -14.21 22.17 -18.39
CA ALA A 273 -14.09 23.39 -17.60
C ALA A 273 -14.20 23.10 -16.10
N ILE A 274 -13.47 23.86 -15.30
CA ILE A 274 -13.50 23.78 -13.84
C ILE A 274 -13.77 25.18 -13.30
N THR A 275 -14.83 25.31 -12.52
CA THR A 275 -15.17 26.57 -11.83
C THR A 275 -15.14 26.34 -10.31
N MET A 276 -14.46 27.22 -9.58
CA MET A 276 -14.40 27.18 -8.12
C MET A 276 -14.85 28.52 -7.53
N ASN A 277 -15.84 28.50 -6.64
CA ASN A 277 -16.48 29.69 -6.06
C ASN A 277 -16.87 30.74 -7.13
N GLY A 278 -17.43 30.27 -8.26
CA GLY A 278 -17.83 31.12 -9.40
C GLY A 278 -16.69 31.60 -10.30
N LYS A 279 -15.43 31.26 -9.99
CA LYS A 279 -14.25 31.66 -10.78
C LYS A 279 -13.78 30.49 -11.63
N ASP A 280 -13.58 30.72 -12.94
CA ASP A 280 -12.95 29.74 -13.83
C ASP A 280 -11.48 29.52 -13.43
N ILE A 281 -11.14 28.25 -13.14
CA ILE A 281 -9.78 27.83 -12.79
C ILE A 281 -9.21 26.81 -13.78
N THR A 282 -9.86 26.58 -14.91
CA THR A 282 -9.52 25.55 -15.89
C THR A 282 -8.04 25.56 -16.29
N HIS A 283 -7.50 26.76 -16.59
CA HIS A 283 -6.10 26.94 -16.97
C HIS A 283 -5.27 27.69 -15.91
N MET A 284 -5.81 27.81 -14.70
CA MET A 284 -5.14 28.53 -13.62
C MET A 284 -3.91 27.73 -13.13
N PRO A 285 -2.73 28.39 -12.94
CA PRO A 285 -1.53 27.75 -12.39
C PRO A 285 -1.77 27.17 -11.00
N ILE A 286 -1.01 26.12 -10.64
CA ILE A 286 -1.14 25.40 -9.34
C ILE A 286 -1.09 26.36 -8.15
N ARG A 287 -0.13 27.29 -8.12
CA ARG A 287 0.01 28.27 -7.03
C ARG A 287 -1.24 29.14 -6.87
N GLU A 288 -1.85 29.54 -7.96
CA GLU A 288 -3.05 30.37 -7.91
C GLU A 288 -4.27 29.57 -7.46
N ARG A 289 -4.40 28.30 -7.87
CA ARG A 289 -5.43 27.38 -7.36
C ARG A 289 -5.30 27.21 -5.85
N LEU A 290 -4.08 27.01 -5.36
CA LEU A 290 -3.78 26.89 -3.94
C LEU A 290 -4.17 28.14 -3.14
N THR A 291 -3.77 29.32 -3.63
CA THR A 291 -4.08 30.61 -2.96
C THR A 291 -5.56 30.98 -3.07
N SER A 292 -6.28 30.42 -4.03
CA SER A 292 -7.75 30.55 -4.16
C SER A 292 -8.54 29.63 -3.22
N GLY A 293 -7.86 28.79 -2.42
CA GLY A 293 -8.48 27.97 -1.39
C GLY A 293 -8.56 26.47 -1.71
N MET A 294 -7.95 25.98 -2.80
CA MET A 294 -7.83 24.57 -3.09
C MET A 294 -6.65 23.97 -2.32
N SER A 295 -6.86 22.81 -1.68
CA SER A 295 -5.78 22.04 -1.06
C SER A 295 -5.84 20.61 -1.57
N HIS A 296 -4.68 19.99 -1.73
CA HIS A 296 -4.54 18.61 -2.20
C HIS A 296 -3.63 17.83 -1.27
N ILE A 297 -4.12 16.70 -0.78
CA ILE A 297 -3.33 15.69 -0.07
C ILE A 297 -3.10 14.55 -1.06
N PRO A 298 -1.87 14.34 -1.55
CA PRO A 298 -1.59 13.31 -2.54
C PRO A 298 -1.69 11.90 -1.95
N GLU A 299 -1.99 10.94 -2.81
CA GLU A 299 -2.03 9.52 -2.49
C GLU A 299 -0.67 9.03 -1.97
N ASP A 300 0.40 9.25 -2.73
CA ASP A 300 1.77 8.96 -2.29
C ASP A 300 2.39 10.21 -1.64
N ARG A 301 2.40 10.19 -0.29
CA ARG A 301 3.00 11.27 0.51
C ARG A 301 4.51 11.38 0.37
N HIS A 302 5.21 10.29 0.08
CA HIS A 302 6.67 10.26 -0.04
C HIS A 302 7.13 10.82 -1.39
N LYS A 303 6.39 10.51 -2.45
CA LYS A 303 6.73 10.92 -3.81
C LYS A 303 6.24 12.35 -4.13
N HIS A 304 5.06 12.71 -3.62
CA HIS A 304 4.35 13.92 -4.06
C HIS A 304 3.92 14.85 -2.92
N GLY A 305 3.98 14.41 -1.66
CA GLY A 305 3.44 15.16 -0.53
C GLY A 305 4.48 15.86 0.33
N LEU A 306 5.64 15.26 0.53
CA LEU A 306 6.66 15.72 1.47
C LEU A 306 8.04 15.76 0.83
N VAL A 307 8.87 16.69 1.28
CA VAL A 307 10.32 16.64 1.07
C VAL A 307 10.92 15.96 2.30
N LEU A 308 11.37 14.70 2.13
CA LEU A 308 11.73 13.83 3.26
C LEU A 308 12.90 14.33 4.09
N ASP A 309 13.82 15.08 3.48
CA ASP A 309 14.98 15.68 4.15
C ASP A 309 14.65 16.99 4.89
N TYR A 310 13.42 17.50 4.75
CA TYR A 310 12.99 18.73 5.41
C TYR A 310 12.37 18.42 6.78
N SER A 311 12.45 19.37 7.68
CA SER A 311 11.71 19.33 8.95
C SER A 311 10.20 19.32 8.73
N LEU A 312 9.44 18.94 9.74
CA LEU A 312 7.97 19.05 9.70
C LEU A 312 7.54 20.52 9.52
N GLU A 313 8.23 21.47 10.18
CA GLU A 313 7.99 22.89 10.06
C GLU A 313 8.16 23.37 8.62
N ASP A 314 9.29 23.00 7.97
CA ASP A 314 9.56 23.38 6.59
C ASP A 314 8.54 22.76 5.62
N ASN A 315 8.14 21.51 5.83
CA ASN A 315 7.11 20.85 5.03
C ASN A 315 5.73 21.49 5.18
N ILE A 316 5.34 21.91 6.39
CA ILE A 316 4.04 22.57 6.64
C ILE A 316 3.95 23.89 5.86
N VAL A 317 5.03 24.66 5.79
CA VAL A 317 5.04 25.96 5.11
C VAL A 317 5.39 25.85 3.61
N LEU A 318 5.80 24.69 3.13
CA LEU A 318 6.37 24.47 1.79
C LEU A 318 5.49 25.06 0.67
N GLN A 319 4.18 24.85 0.75
CA GLN A 319 3.26 25.33 -0.29
C GLN A 319 2.92 26.83 -0.17
N ARG A 320 3.24 27.46 0.96
CA ARG A 320 2.88 28.85 1.27
C ARG A 320 4.07 29.71 1.72
N TYR A 321 5.29 29.21 1.57
CA TYR A 321 6.52 29.88 2.03
C TYR A 321 6.67 31.31 1.51
N PHE A 322 6.12 31.62 0.33
CA PHE A 322 6.20 32.94 -0.32
C PHE A 322 5.29 34.00 0.32
N GLU A 323 4.38 33.61 1.21
CA GLU A 323 3.48 34.55 1.88
C GLU A 323 4.24 35.41 2.90
N PRO A 324 3.85 36.69 3.06
CA PRO A 324 4.57 37.65 3.92
C PRO A 324 4.68 37.21 5.39
N GLN A 325 3.79 36.34 5.85
CA GLN A 325 3.84 35.81 7.21
C GLN A 325 5.02 34.86 7.42
N PHE A 326 5.40 34.10 6.38
CA PHE A 326 6.47 33.10 6.44
C PHE A 326 7.81 33.60 5.90
N THR A 327 7.82 34.67 5.09
CA THR A 327 9.02 35.17 4.42
C THR A 327 9.23 36.66 4.71
N ASN A 328 10.48 37.07 4.82
CA ASN A 328 10.85 38.49 4.88
C ASN A 328 10.94 39.09 3.46
N LYS A 329 11.14 40.43 3.38
CA LYS A 329 11.23 41.14 2.09
C LYS A 329 12.40 40.67 1.20
N LEU A 330 13.38 39.98 1.75
CA LEU A 330 14.55 39.45 1.05
C LEU A 330 14.36 37.98 0.64
N GLY A 331 13.19 37.38 0.90
CA GLY A 331 12.90 35.99 0.52
C GLY A 331 13.37 34.93 1.53
N PHE A 332 13.89 35.31 2.69
CA PHE A 332 14.29 34.34 3.72
C PHE A 332 13.11 33.93 4.62
N LEU A 333 13.01 32.66 4.93
CA LEU A 333 12.01 32.15 5.86
C LEU A 333 12.21 32.75 7.26
N LYS A 334 11.10 33.17 7.86
CA LYS A 334 11.07 33.65 9.26
C LYS A 334 10.98 32.39 10.14
N ARG A 335 12.14 31.93 10.62
CA ARG A 335 12.20 30.90 11.68
C ARG A 335 12.15 31.63 13.02
N LYS A 336 11.15 31.30 13.84
CA LYS A 336 11.10 31.73 15.24
C LYS A 336 11.58 30.62 16.14
#